data_6991ebe2a5d8e17360ea4e4a70d3bee6
#
_entry.id   6991ebe2a5d8e17360ea4e4a70d3bee6
#
_cell.length_a   1.000
_cell.length_b   1.000
_cell.length_c   1.000
_cell.angle_alpha   90.00
_cell.angle_beta   90.00
_cell.angle_gamma   90.00
#
_symmetry.space_group_name_H-M   'P 1'
#
loop_
_entity.id
_entity.type
_entity.pdbx_description
1 polymer ?
#
loop_
_entity_poly.entity_id
_entity_poly.type
_entity_poly.pdbx_seq_one_letter_code
_entity_poly.pdbx_strand_id
1 'polypeptide(L)'
;MKENPKGIIVGCRNLTEENMPRQNTFANRFSNFWFKLQTGIALPDTQSGFRLYNLSSLRLLSLITSRYEAELEFLVFSAWAGYPISSVNVRVYYPPQEERVSHFRPIYDFFRISVLNTILCLCALIVRPFYFIKKVVYTIFSFLFFILDAIVMTIAGFILLTLGGATEKHKYQYHRLLQKNARFIINHVPGTDFTYINKIGEDFQKPAIIISNHQSHLDLMAIMMLTPKLIILTKKWVWHNPFYGIIIRYADFFPVSDTDEMTAKIEDRIKAGYSVVIFPEGTRSEDCKIKLFQRGAFFLAEQLKLDILPVFIKGFGEVLPKKSFHLHPGTMSIEVMPRIVRAQLTAEENYRELSRRMRREYLKWNHEEVKLFRREQK
;
A
#
# COMPACT_ATOMS: atom_id res chain seq x y z
N MET A 1 11.77 10.80 -0.17
CA MET A 1 12.73 9.88 0.48
C MET A 1 12.24 9.26 1.77
N LYS A 2 11.59 9.97 2.68
CA LYS A 2 11.01 9.32 3.89
C LYS A 2 9.98 8.23 3.54
N GLU A 3 9.24 8.41 2.43
CA GLU A 3 8.21 7.46 1.97
C GLU A 3 8.76 6.33 1.10
N ASN A 4 9.91 6.52 0.48
CA ASN A 4 10.55 5.51 -0.36
C ASN A 4 12.08 5.61 -0.24
N PRO A 5 12.68 5.05 0.82
CA PRO A 5 14.10 5.22 1.13
C PRO A 5 15.06 4.63 0.08
N LYS A 6 14.59 3.70 -0.74
CA LYS A 6 15.38 3.08 -1.83
C LYS A 6 15.11 3.71 -3.20
N GLY A 7 14.18 4.67 -3.28
CA GLY A 7 13.73 5.26 -4.53
C GLY A 7 14.60 6.39 -5.06
N ILE A 8 14.34 6.75 -6.31
CA ILE A 8 14.88 7.94 -6.98
C ILE A 8 13.74 8.93 -7.15
N ILE A 9 13.98 10.20 -6.81
CA ILE A 9 13.02 11.26 -7.01
C ILE A 9 13.59 12.23 -8.05
N VAL A 10 12.83 12.46 -9.13
CA VAL A 10 13.19 13.38 -10.20
C VAL A 10 12.34 14.65 -10.06
N GLY A 11 12.99 15.80 -9.94
CA GLY A 11 12.32 17.10 -9.97
C GLY A 11 11.93 17.46 -11.40
N CYS A 12 10.64 17.39 -11.71
CA CYS A 12 10.13 17.66 -13.06
C CYS A 12 9.72 19.12 -13.22
N ARG A 13 10.22 19.73 -14.27
CA ARG A 13 9.88 21.11 -14.68
C ARG A 13 8.53 21.14 -15.37
N ASN A 14 7.84 22.24 -15.26
CA ASN A 14 6.65 22.47 -16.07
C ASN A 14 7.08 22.85 -17.51
N LEU A 15 6.94 21.90 -18.45
CA LEU A 15 7.36 22.08 -19.84
C LEU A 15 6.44 23.02 -20.66
N THR A 16 5.37 23.54 -20.05
CA THR A 16 4.42 24.47 -20.68
C THR A 16 4.59 25.92 -20.22
N GLU A 17 5.62 26.24 -19.44
CA GLU A 17 5.90 27.61 -19.02
C GLU A 17 6.31 28.49 -20.21
N GLU A 18 5.78 29.71 -20.25
CA GLU A 18 5.94 30.65 -21.38
C GLU A 18 7.40 30.99 -21.72
N ASN A 19 8.29 30.94 -20.74
CA ASN A 19 9.72 31.30 -20.90
C ASN A 19 10.61 30.07 -21.26
N MET A 20 10.06 28.90 -21.49
CA MET A 20 10.86 27.75 -21.84
C MET A 20 11.18 27.69 -23.33
N PRO A 21 12.47 27.54 -23.72
CA PRO A 21 12.85 27.44 -25.13
C PRO A 21 12.17 26.23 -25.81
N ARG A 22 11.55 26.44 -26.98
CA ARG A 22 10.84 25.37 -27.75
C ARG A 22 11.75 24.19 -28.08
N GLN A 23 13.03 24.40 -28.33
CA GLN A 23 14.00 23.35 -28.59
C GLN A 23 14.19 22.43 -27.40
N ASN A 24 14.21 22.96 -26.17
CA ASN A 24 14.32 22.18 -24.95
C ASN A 24 13.07 21.33 -24.70
N THR A 25 11.90 21.85 -25.07
CA THR A 25 10.64 21.11 -24.96
C THR A 25 10.62 19.89 -25.90
N PHE A 26 11.09 20.05 -27.14
CA PHE A 26 11.18 18.94 -28.08
C PHE A 26 12.18 17.87 -27.61
N ALA A 27 13.41 18.28 -27.25
CA ALA A 27 14.45 17.39 -26.77
C ALA A 27 13.99 16.60 -25.51
N ASN A 28 13.27 17.27 -24.62
CA ASN A 28 12.76 16.62 -23.41
C ASN A 28 11.65 15.61 -23.74
N ARG A 29 10.67 15.96 -24.59
CA ARG A 29 9.63 15.01 -25.04
C ARG A 29 10.24 13.80 -25.74
N PHE A 30 11.26 14.02 -26.57
CA PHE A 30 12.00 12.98 -27.25
C PHE A 30 12.70 12.05 -26.24
N SER A 31 13.41 12.60 -25.26
CA SER A 31 14.05 11.82 -24.19
C SER A 31 13.04 11.04 -23.35
N ASN A 32 11.93 11.65 -22.97
CA ASN A 32 10.85 10.99 -22.23
C ASN A 32 10.23 9.83 -23.01
N PHE A 33 10.07 9.97 -24.32
CA PHE A 33 9.57 8.88 -25.18
C PHE A 33 10.53 7.70 -25.18
N TRP A 34 11.84 7.92 -25.36
CA TRP A 34 12.85 6.86 -25.36
C TRP A 34 12.96 6.19 -23.99
N PHE A 35 12.95 6.96 -22.91
CA PHE A 35 12.96 6.44 -21.57
C PHE A 35 11.75 5.52 -21.30
N LYS A 36 10.55 5.93 -21.71
CA LYS A 36 9.34 5.10 -21.61
C LYS A 36 9.47 3.83 -22.45
N LEU A 37 10.03 3.91 -23.65
CA LEU A 37 10.26 2.75 -24.51
C LEU A 37 11.26 1.76 -23.89
N GLN A 38 12.34 2.25 -23.29
CA GLN A 38 13.41 1.46 -22.68
C GLN A 38 13.00 0.82 -21.35
N THR A 39 12.18 1.51 -20.54
CA THR A 39 11.90 1.11 -19.16
C THR A 39 10.44 0.73 -18.90
N GLY A 40 9.51 1.23 -19.70
CA GLY A 40 8.07 1.15 -19.47
C GLY A 40 7.54 2.20 -18.48
N ILE A 41 8.41 3.05 -17.89
CA ILE A 41 8.05 4.09 -16.92
C ILE A 41 7.84 5.41 -17.64
N ALA A 42 6.71 6.08 -17.37
CA ALA A 42 6.46 7.42 -17.87
C ALA A 42 6.98 8.46 -16.87
N LEU A 43 7.97 9.25 -17.26
CA LEU A 43 8.45 10.41 -16.51
C LEU A 43 8.14 11.69 -17.29
N PRO A 44 7.67 12.75 -16.64
CA PRO A 44 7.39 14.03 -17.29
C PRO A 44 8.65 14.77 -17.76
N ASP A 45 9.79 14.57 -17.09
CA ASP A 45 11.05 15.25 -17.38
C ASP A 45 12.25 14.38 -17.04
N THR A 46 12.78 13.68 -18.05
CA THR A 46 13.97 12.82 -17.90
C THR A 46 15.29 13.57 -18.02
N GLN A 47 15.26 14.84 -18.44
CA GLN A 47 16.45 15.67 -18.60
C GLN A 47 16.71 16.62 -17.44
N SER A 48 15.88 16.57 -16.39
CA SER A 48 16.12 17.36 -15.19
C SER A 48 17.34 16.85 -14.45
N GLY A 49 18.30 17.71 -14.16
CA GLY A 49 19.45 17.42 -13.30
C GLY A 49 19.11 17.50 -11.80
N PHE A 50 17.90 18.00 -11.44
CA PHE A 50 17.47 18.08 -10.05
C PHE A 50 16.90 16.72 -9.60
N ARG A 51 17.74 15.93 -8.97
CA ARG A 51 17.41 14.54 -8.59
C ARG A 51 17.88 14.23 -7.19
N LEU A 52 17.11 13.39 -6.51
CA LEU A 52 17.46 12.86 -5.20
C LEU A 52 17.70 11.36 -5.33
N TYR A 53 18.89 10.92 -4.94
CA TYR A 53 19.33 9.54 -5.01
C TYR A 53 19.52 8.96 -3.62
N ASN A 54 19.26 7.67 -3.46
CA ASN A 54 19.74 6.92 -2.32
C ASN A 54 21.18 6.43 -2.59
N LEU A 55 22.10 6.71 -1.68
CA LEU A 55 23.51 6.28 -1.82
C LEU A 55 23.67 4.77 -1.92
N SER A 56 22.80 3.97 -1.31
CA SER A 56 22.82 2.51 -1.44
C SER A 56 22.49 2.06 -2.87
N SER A 57 21.65 2.80 -3.59
CA SER A 57 21.32 2.51 -4.99
C SER A 57 22.46 2.85 -5.94
N LEU A 58 23.25 3.88 -5.62
CA LEU A 58 24.41 4.29 -6.43
C LEU A 58 25.55 3.26 -6.44
N ARG A 59 25.75 2.55 -5.33
CA ARG A 59 26.86 1.57 -5.21
C ARG A 59 26.70 0.34 -6.09
N LEU A 60 25.49 0.06 -6.57
CA LEU A 60 25.17 -1.14 -7.34
C LEU A 60 25.17 -0.91 -8.86
N LEU A 61 25.27 0.34 -9.31
CA LEU A 61 25.21 0.70 -10.71
C LEU A 61 26.60 1.14 -11.21
N SER A 62 27.16 0.35 -12.12
CA SER A 62 28.35 0.74 -12.86
C SER A 62 27.91 1.46 -14.13
N LEU A 63 28.21 2.75 -14.23
CA LEU A 63 27.93 3.55 -15.42
C LEU A 63 29.06 3.39 -16.43
N ILE A 64 28.70 3.31 -17.70
CA ILE A 64 29.63 3.16 -18.83
C ILE A 64 29.95 4.54 -19.41
N THR A 65 28.99 5.48 -19.31
CA THR A 65 29.11 6.82 -19.90
C THR A 65 29.42 7.88 -18.85
N SER A 66 29.74 9.09 -19.34
CA SER A 66 30.06 10.27 -18.54
C SER A 66 29.27 11.47 -19.06
N ARG A 67 29.21 12.58 -18.31
CA ARG A 67 28.49 13.80 -18.64
C ARG A 67 26.95 13.61 -18.73
N TYR A 68 26.31 14.21 -19.73
CA TYR A 68 24.86 14.21 -19.91
C TYR A 68 24.27 12.81 -20.18
N GLU A 69 25.01 11.94 -20.83
CA GLU A 69 24.60 10.56 -21.10
C GLU A 69 24.49 9.76 -19.82
N ALA A 70 25.38 9.96 -18.87
CA ALA A 70 25.39 9.24 -17.60
C ALA A 70 24.10 9.50 -16.79
N GLU A 71 23.50 10.67 -16.95
CA GLU A 71 22.22 10.99 -16.30
C GLU A 71 21.07 10.13 -16.82
N LEU A 72 21.02 9.91 -18.14
CA LEU A 72 20.00 9.06 -18.76
C LEU A 72 20.29 7.58 -18.46
N GLU A 73 21.52 7.15 -18.63
CA GLU A 73 21.98 5.78 -18.33
C GLU A 73 21.64 5.39 -16.91
N PHE A 74 21.92 6.28 -15.94
CA PHE A 74 21.61 6.04 -14.54
C PHE A 74 20.11 5.82 -14.30
N LEU A 75 19.24 6.61 -14.91
CA LEU A 75 17.79 6.44 -14.77
C LEU A 75 17.33 5.10 -15.38
N VAL A 76 17.83 4.76 -16.57
CA VAL A 76 17.45 3.52 -17.25
C VAL A 76 17.94 2.30 -16.47
N PHE A 77 19.20 2.29 -16.03
CA PHE A 77 19.75 1.19 -15.24
C PHE A 77 19.07 1.06 -13.88
N SER A 78 18.72 2.18 -13.25
CA SER A 78 17.95 2.17 -12.01
C SER A 78 16.56 1.55 -12.20
N ALA A 79 15.89 1.91 -13.30
CA ALA A 79 14.60 1.31 -13.64
C ALA A 79 14.72 -0.19 -13.88
N TRP A 80 15.75 -0.63 -14.61
CA TRP A 80 16.04 -2.05 -14.85
C TRP A 80 16.46 -2.81 -13.59
N ALA A 81 17.13 -2.15 -12.66
CA ALA A 81 17.45 -2.71 -11.34
C ALA A 81 16.23 -2.80 -10.40
N GLY A 82 15.07 -2.28 -10.82
CA GLY A 82 13.83 -2.31 -10.04
C GLY A 82 13.72 -1.24 -8.98
N TYR A 83 14.57 -0.20 -9.01
CA TYR A 83 14.44 0.92 -8.08
C TYR A 83 13.19 1.74 -8.41
N PRO A 84 12.35 2.09 -7.41
CA PRO A 84 11.21 2.96 -7.63
C PRO A 84 11.66 4.34 -8.09
N ILE A 85 11.08 4.82 -9.19
CA ILE A 85 11.35 6.17 -9.70
C ILE A 85 10.05 6.97 -9.60
N SER A 86 10.10 8.07 -8.88
CA SER A 86 8.99 9.00 -8.71
C SER A 86 9.37 10.40 -9.18
N SER A 87 8.37 11.25 -9.39
CA SER A 87 8.58 12.63 -9.81
C SER A 87 7.89 13.60 -8.86
N VAL A 88 8.48 14.78 -8.72
CA VAL A 88 7.90 15.90 -7.98
C VAL A 88 8.02 17.16 -8.86
N ASN A 89 6.97 17.96 -8.90
CA ASN A 89 7.00 19.21 -9.66
C ASN A 89 7.91 20.22 -8.96
N VAL A 90 8.83 20.81 -9.73
CA VAL A 90 9.75 21.85 -9.26
C VAL A 90 9.56 23.11 -10.09
N ARG A 91 9.67 24.27 -9.45
CA ARG A 91 9.70 25.56 -10.15
C ARG A 91 11.15 25.86 -10.51
N VAL A 92 11.36 26.27 -11.76
CA VAL A 92 12.68 26.66 -12.27
C VAL A 92 12.59 28.05 -12.83
N TYR A 93 13.52 28.90 -12.42
CA TYR A 93 13.67 30.24 -13.00
C TYR A 93 14.52 30.13 -14.28
N TYR A 94 14.00 30.63 -15.38
CA TYR A 94 14.73 30.78 -16.64
C TYR A 94 15.17 32.25 -16.81
N PRO A 95 16.48 32.55 -16.68
CA PRO A 95 16.95 33.89 -16.91
C PRO A 95 16.73 34.30 -18.37
N PRO A 96 16.79 35.60 -18.69
CA PRO A 96 16.76 36.12 -20.06
C PRO A 96 17.81 35.43 -20.94
N GLN A 97 17.57 35.38 -22.26
CA GLN A 97 18.41 34.60 -23.18
C GLN A 97 19.88 35.05 -23.17
N GLU A 98 20.12 36.33 -22.93
CA GLU A 98 21.46 36.96 -22.88
C GLU A 98 22.30 36.50 -21.67
N GLU A 99 21.66 36.10 -20.58
CA GLU A 99 22.32 35.67 -19.35
C GLU A 99 22.50 34.10 -19.24
N ARG A 100 22.02 33.36 -20.25
CA ARG A 100 22.05 31.92 -20.24
C ARG A 100 23.42 31.36 -20.65
N VAL A 101 24.09 30.68 -19.72
CA VAL A 101 25.31 29.92 -20.03
C VAL A 101 24.94 28.46 -20.20
N SER A 102 25.21 27.89 -21.38
CA SER A 102 25.02 26.46 -21.66
C SER A 102 26.32 25.82 -22.05
N HIS A 103 26.66 24.75 -21.35
CA HIS A 103 27.82 23.88 -21.68
C HIS A 103 27.45 22.73 -22.63
N PHE A 104 26.20 22.67 -23.08
CA PHE A 104 25.71 21.66 -24.01
C PHE A 104 26.18 21.99 -25.44
N ARG A 105 26.83 21.01 -26.09
CA ARG A 105 27.29 21.08 -27.46
C ARG A 105 26.26 20.44 -28.39
N PRO A 106 25.40 21.17 -29.09
CA PRO A 106 24.16 20.67 -29.69
C PRO A 106 24.35 19.44 -30.58
N ILE A 107 25.33 19.47 -31.48
CA ILE A 107 25.55 18.38 -32.45
C ILE A 107 26.24 17.19 -31.78
N TYR A 108 27.30 17.45 -31.03
CA TYR A 108 28.14 16.40 -30.46
C TYR A 108 27.41 15.64 -29.32
N ASP A 109 26.83 16.38 -28.37
CA ASP A 109 26.15 15.76 -27.24
C ASP A 109 24.85 15.09 -27.71
N PHE A 110 24.12 15.67 -28.69
CA PHE A 110 22.95 15.02 -29.29
C PHE A 110 23.31 13.69 -29.97
N PHE A 111 24.40 13.63 -30.71
CA PHE A 111 24.86 12.40 -31.35
C PHE A 111 25.19 11.32 -30.31
N ARG A 112 25.93 11.66 -29.26
CA ARG A 112 26.28 10.74 -28.18
C ARG A 112 25.04 10.22 -27.45
N ILE A 113 24.11 11.09 -27.09
CA ILE A 113 22.84 10.71 -26.48
C ILE A 113 22.02 9.80 -27.42
N SER A 114 22.04 10.06 -28.72
CA SER A 114 21.34 9.22 -29.71
C SER A 114 21.95 7.84 -29.82
N VAL A 115 23.28 7.71 -29.84
CA VAL A 115 23.99 6.43 -29.84
C VAL A 115 23.65 5.65 -28.56
N LEU A 116 23.74 6.29 -27.39
CA LEU A 116 23.36 5.67 -26.13
C LEU A 116 21.91 5.19 -26.15
N ASN A 117 20.96 6.01 -26.58
CA ASN A 117 19.55 5.62 -26.69
C ASN A 117 19.37 4.39 -27.58
N THR A 118 20.09 4.32 -28.70
CA THR A 118 20.03 3.15 -29.59
C THR A 118 20.51 1.89 -28.87
N ILE A 119 21.66 1.97 -28.19
CA ILE A 119 22.21 0.84 -27.41
C ILE A 119 21.22 0.43 -26.30
N LEU A 120 20.71 1.38 -25.53
CA LEU A 120 19.74 1.10 -24.47
C LEU A 120 18.44 0.49 -25.00
N CYS A 121 17.99 0.87 -26.21
CA CYS A 121 16.84 0.25 -26.85
C CYS A 121 17.10 -1.19 -27.24
N LEU A 122 18.27 -1.48 -27.82
CA LEU A 122 18.67 -2.86 -28.14
C LEU A 122 18.77 -3.72 -26.87
N CYS A 123 19.38 -3.20 -25.82
CA CYS A 123 19.42 -3.86 -24.51
C CYS A 123 18.00 -4.07 -23.94
N ALA A 124 17.11 -3.11 -24.10
CA ALA A 124 15.72 -3.20 -23.62
C ALA A 124 14.93 -4.35 -24.29
N LEU A 125 15.25 -4.72 -25.53
CA LEU A 125 14.64 -5.88 -26.20
C LEU A 125 14.92 -7.20 -25.47
N ILE A 126 16.01 -7.29 -24.76
CA ILE A 126 16.40 -8.47 -23.97
C ILE A 126 15.94 -8.30 -22.51
N VAL A 127 16.21 -7.15 -21.92
CA VAL A 127 15.99 -6.89 -20.50
C VAL A 127 14.50 -6.86 -20.16
N ARG A 128 13.65 -6.22 -20.98
CA ARG A 128 12.20 -6.11 -20.71
C ARG A 128 11.46 -7.46 -20.72
N PRO A 129 11.63 -8.33 -21.75
CA PRO A 129 11.05 -9.68 -21.72
C PRO A 129 11.47 -10.48 -20.50
N PHE A 130 12.76 -10.42 -20.13
CA PHE A 130 13.29 -11.12 -18.95
C PHE A 130 12.59 -10.63 -17.66
N TYR A 131 12.44 -9.32 -17.48
CA TYR A 131 11.69 -8.77 -16.34
C TYR A 131 10.23 -9.14 -16.37
N PHE A 132 9.61 -9.14 -17.54
CA PHE A 132 8.21 -9.57 -17.70
C PHE A 132 8.05 -11.04 -17.31
N ILE A 133 8.90 -11.93 -17.82
CA ILE A 133 8.89 -13.37 -17.48
C ILE A 133 9.10 -13.55 -15.97
N LYS A 134 10.11 -12.90 -15.40
CA LYS A 134 10.38 -12.93 -13.97
C LYS A 134 9.13 -12.51 -13.18
N LYS A 135 8.48 -11.41 -13.55
CA LYS A 135 7.25 -10.93 -12.92
C LYS A 135 6.12 -11.94 -13.00
N VAL A 136 5.91 -12.56 -14.16
CA VAL A 136 4.90 -13.60 -14.38
C VAL A 136 5.19 -14.82 -13.51
N VAL A 137 6.43 -15.30 -13.51
CA VAL A 137 6.86 -16.43 -12.69
C VAL A 137 6.62 -16.15 -11.20
N TYR A 138 7.06 -14.99 -10.68
CA TYR A 138 6.80 -14.61 -9.29
C TYR A 138 5.30 -14.55 -8.97
N THR A 139 4.49 -14.04 -9.89
CA THR A 139 3.03 -13.97 -9.69
C THR A 139 2.42 -15.37 -9.61
N ILE A 140 2.83 -16.28 -10.50
CA ILE A 140 2.37 -17.67 -10.49
C ILE A 140 2.76 -18.36 -9.18
N PHE A 141 4.03 -18.24 -8.76
CA PHE A 141 4.50 -18.83 -7.51
C PHE A 141 3.77 -18.26 -6.28
N SER A 142 3.55 -16.95 -6.24
CA SER A 142 2.80 -16.32 -5.14
C SER A 142 1.36 -16.82 -5.09
N PHE A 143 0.74 -17.01 -6.24
CA PHE A 143 -0.63 -17.51 -6.32
C PHE A 143 -0.74 -18.98 -5.91
N LEU A 144 0.20 -19.83 -6.37
CA LEU A 144 0.29 -21.23 -5.95
C LEU A 144 0.56 -21.36 -4.45
N PHE A 145 1.46 -20.53 -3.91
CA PHE A 145 1.71 -20.47 -2.48
C PHE A 145 0.43 -20.09 -1.70
N PHE A 146 -0.30 -19.09 -2.17
CA PHE A 146 -1.56 -18.68 -1.52
C PHE A 146 -2.63 -19.78 -1.56
N ILE A 147 -2.75 -20.51 -2.69
CA ILE A 147 -3.67 -21.64 -2.80
C ILE A 147 -3.27 -22.78 -1.84
N LEU A 148 -1.98 -23.12 -1.82
CA LEU A 148 -1.46 -24.16 -0.92
C LEU A 148 -1.69 -23.78 0.55
N ASP A 149 -1.41 -22.54 0.90
CA ASP A 149 -1.68 -22.00 2.24
C ASP A 149 -3.16 -22.09 2.61
N ALA A 150 -4.06 -21.71 1.70
CA ALA A 150 -5.50 -21.84 1.92
C ALA A 150 -5.94 -23.30 2.13
N ILE A 151 -5.35 -24.24 1.40
CA ILE A 151 -5.60 -25.68 1.59
C ILE A 151 -5.12 -26.13 2.97
N VAL A 152 -3.90 -25.77 3.37
CA VAL A 152 -3.33 -26.12 4.68
C VAL A 152 -4.18 -25.56 5.80
N MET A 153 -4.59 -24.29 5.72
CA MET A 153 -5.45 -23.66 6.73
C MET A 153 -6.85 -24.29 6.76
N THR A 154 -7.39 -24.69 5.61
CA THR A 154 -8.68 -25.42 5.55
C THR A 154 -8.59 -26.80 6.22
N ILE A 155 -7.54 -27.57 5.94
CA ILE A 155 -7.29 -28.88 6.56
C ILE A 155 -7.11 -28.72 8.09
N ALA A 156 -6.34 -27.72 8.53
CA ALA A 156 -6.15 -27.44 9.94
C ALA A 156 -7.48 -27.08 10.64
N GLY A 157 -8.32 -26.27 9.99
CA GLY A 157 -9.66 -25.95 10.47
C GLY A 157 -10.56 -27.20 10.57
N PHE A 158 -10.54 -28.05 9.54
CA PHE A 158 -11.28 -29.29 9.54
C PHE A 158 -10.85 -30.23 10.69
N ILE A 159 -9.55 -30.45 10.88
CA ILE A 159 -9.02 -31.27 11.93
C ILE A 159 -9.39 -30.72 13.31
N LEU A 160 -9.13 -29.44 13.56
CA LEU A 160 -9.35 -28.83 14.87
C LEU A 160 -10.82 -28.67 15.21
N LEU A 161 -11.66 -28.21 14.27
CA LEU A 161 -13.01 -27.73 14.56
C LEU A 161 -14.09 -28.71 14.15
N THR A 162 -13.87 -29.55 13.12
CA THR A 162 -14.85 -30.56 12.70
C THR A 162 -14.58 -31.87 13.39
N LEU A 163 -13.36 -32.41 13.32
CA LEU A 163 -13.01 -33.68 13.98
C LEU A 163 -12.78 -33.53 15.50
N GLY A 164 -12.09 -32.43 15.90
CA GLY A 164 -11.80 -32.15 17.30
C GLY A 164 -12.96 -31.53 18.09
N GLY A 165 -14.02 -31.11 17.41
CA GLY A 165 -15.16 -30.39 17.98
C GLY A 165 -14.89 -28.89 18.15
N ALA A 166 -15.90 -28.06 17.87
CA ALA A 166 -15.81 -26.60 17.87
C ALA A 166 -15.82 -25.98 19.29
N THR A 167 -14.94 -26.46 20.17
CA THR A 167 -14.78 -25.91 21.52
C THR A 167 -14.03 -24.55 21.46
N GLU A 168 -14.21 -23.71 22.47
CA GLU A 168 -13.47 -22.43 22.57
C GLU A 168 -11.95 -22.62 22.54
N LYS A 169 -11.44 -23.71 23.12
CA LYS A 169 -10.02 -24.08 23.08
C LYS A 169 -9.56 -24.32 21.65
N HIS A 170 -10.30 -25.09 20.86
CA HIS A 170 -9.94 -25.40 19.46
C HIS A 170 -10.10 -24.18 18.56
N LYS A 171 -11.14 -23.36 18.77
CA LYS A 171 -11.30 -22.08 18.07
C LYS A 171 -10.11 -21.16 18.33
N TYR A 172 -9.71 -20.99 19.58
CA TYR A 172 -8.53 -20.20 19.93
C TYR A 172 -7.25 -20.76 19.31
N GLN A 173 -7.07 -22.08 19.30
CA GLN A 173 -5.92 -22.71 18.65
C GLN A 173 -5.89 -22.43 17.14
N TYR A 174 -7.04 -22.51 16.48
CA TYR A 174 -7.16 -22.19 15.07
C TYR A 174 -6.85 -20.72 14.79
N HIS A 175 -7.40 -19.79 15.56
CA HIS A 175 -7.06 -18.36 15.44
C HIS A 175 -5.58 -18.07 15.70
N ARG A 176 -4.96 -18.77 16.66
CA ARG A 176 -3.52 -18.67 16.91
C ARG A 176 -2.70 -19.18 15.72
N LEU A 177 -3.16 -20.20 15.05
CA LEU A 177 -2.54 -20.71 13.82
C LEU A 177 -2.66 -19.67 12.70
N LEU A 178 -3.86 -19.10 12.47
CA LEU A 178 -4.09 -18.02 11.51
C LEU A 178 -3.21 -16.79 11.82
N GLN A 179 -3.07 -16.41 13.08
CA GLN A 179 -2.20 -15.31 13.49
C GLN A 179 -0.73 -15.56 13.12
N LYS A 180 -0.21 -16.75 13.44
CA LYS A 180 1.17 -17.14 13.12
C LYS A 180 1.40 -17.14 11.62
N ASN A 181 0.45 -17.71 10.88
CA ASN A 181 0.47 -17.76 9.43
C ASN A 181 0.44 -16.37 8.81
N ALA A 182 -0.47 -15.50 9.23
CA ALA A 182 -0.56 -14.12 8.79
C ALA A 182 0.74 -13.34 9.04
N ARG A 183 1.35 -13.53 10.22
CA ARG A 183 2.65 -12.96 10.56
C ARG A 183 3.76 -13.47 9.64
N PHE A 184 3.77 -14.77 9.37
CA PHE A 184 4.74 -15.36 8.44
C PHE A 184 4.59 -14.75 7.05
N ILE A 185 3.39 -14.72 6.47
CA ILE A 185 3.11 -14.17 5.14
C ILE A 185 3.59 -12.71 5.06
N ILE A 186 3.15 -11.86 5.99
CA ILE A 186 3.47 -10.42 5.94
C ILE A 186 4.97 -10.14 6.02
N ASN A 187 5.70 -10.90 6.85
CA ASN A 187 7.15 -10.71 6.99
C ASN A 187 7.96 -11.30 5.81
N HIS A 188 7.33 -12.12 4.95
CA HIS A 188 8.01 -12.78 3.83
C HIS A 188 7.46 -12.37 2.46
N VAL A 189 6.70 -11.28 2.36
CA VAL A 189 6.29 -10.72 1.07
C VAL A 189 7.53 -10.30 0.29
N PRO A 190 7.79 -10.88 -0.89
CA PRO A 190 9.05 -10.66 -1.60
C PRO A 190 9.29 -9.20 -1.97
N GLY A 191 10.50 -8.71 -1.71
CA GLY A 191 10.91 -7.36 -2.06
C GLY A 191 10.30 -6.26 -1.18
N THR A 192 9.76 -6.60 -0.02
CA THR A 192 9.17 -5.63 0.89
C THR A 192 9.89 -5.58 2.24
N ASP A 193 9.85 -4.40 2.85
CA ASP A 193 10.25 -4.19 4.24
C ASP A 193 8.97 -3.93 5.06
N PHE A 194 8.73 -4.74 6.08
CA PHE A 194 7.56 -4.60 6.95
C PHE A 194 7.94 -4.10 8.35
N THR A 195 7.15 -3.16 8.88
CA THR A 195 7.34 -2.62 10.23
C THR A 195 6.04 -2.67 11.03
N TYR A 196 6.09 -3.31 12.20
CA TYR A 196 5.02 -3.25 13.20
C TYR A 196 5.35 -2.22 14.28
N ILE A 197 4.41 -1.30 14.54
CA ILE A 197 4.58 -0.19 15.48
C ILE A 197 3.46 -0.24 16.51
N ASN A 198 3.83 -0.41 17.78
CA ASN A 198 2.92 -0.38 18.92
C ASN A 198 3.56 0.43 20.06
N LYS A 199 3.61 1.75 19.87
CA LYS A 199 4.23 2.66 20.83
C LYS A 199 3.45 2.78 22.15
N ILE A 200 2.14 2.50 22.10
CA ILE A 200 1.25 2.62 23.26
C ILE A 200 1.24 1.37 24.15
N GLY A 201 1.89 0.29 23.71
CA GLY A 201 1.92 -0.97 24.46
C GLY A 201 0.56 -1.68 24.52
N GLU A 202 -0.30 -1.54 23.51
CA GLU A 202 -1.60 -2.25 23.45
C GLU A 202 -1.37 -3.76 23.48
N ASP A 203 -1.99 -4.44 24.43
CA ASP A 203 -1.87 -5.89 24.64
C ASP A 203 -3.02 -6.71 24.05
N PHE A 204 -4.05 -6.06 23.54
CA PHE A 204 -5.26 -6.65 22.95
C PHE A 204 -6.05 -7.58 23.88
N GLN A 205 -5.85 -7.49 25.20
CA GLN A 205 -6.58 -8.33 26.16
C GLN A 205 -8.03 -7.87 26.34
N LYS A 206 -8.28 -6.57 26.28
CA LYS A 206 -9.62 -5.99 26.38
C LYS A 206 -10.26 -5.93 24.98
N PRO A 207 -11.42 -6.58 24.77
CA PRO A 207 -12.15 -6.49 23.50
C PRO A 207 -12.42 -5.05 23.08
N ALA A 208 -12.35 -4.81 21.76
CA ALA A 208 -12.61 -3.52 21.15
C ALA A 208 -13.17 -3.67 19.73
N ILE A 209 -13.76 -2.61 19.22
CA ILE A 209 -13.93 -2.46 17.77
C ILE A 209 -12.61 -1.95 17.18
N ILE A 210 -11.90 -2.81 16.48
CA ILE A 210 -10.68 -2.45 15.77
C ILE A 210 -11.08 -1.86 14.42
N ILE A 211 -10.73 -0.62 14.17
CA ILE A 211 -10.96 0.02 12.87
C ILE A 211 -9.63 0.23 12.14
N SER A 212 -9.63 0.06 10.83
CA SER A 212 -8.45 0.31 9.99
C SER A 212 -8.84 0.89 8.64
N ASN A 213 -7.96 1.70 8.05
CA ASN A 213 -8.06 2.03 6.63
C ASN A 213 -7.83 0.78 5.77
N HIS A 214 -8.27 0.82 4.50
CA HIS A 214 -8.27 -0.37 3.64
C HIS A 214 -7.66 -0.08 2.26
N GLN A 215 -6.49 -0.63 2.00
CA GLN A 215 -5.71 -0.38 0.78
C GLN A 215 -5.53 -1.64 -0.08
N SER A 216 -5.36 -2.81 0.55
CA SER A 216 -4.92 -4.04 -0.09
C SER A 216 -5.63 -5.28 0.44
N HIS A 217 -5.47 -6.41 -0.23
CA HIS A 217 -5.81 -7.73 0.35
C HIS A 217 -4.86 -8.11 1.49
N LEU A 218 -3.63 -7.62 1.48
CA LEU A 218 -2.65 -7.86 2.52
C LEU A 218 -3.03 -7.21 3.87
N ASP A 219 -3.94 -6.23 3.87
CA ASP A 219 -4.41 -5.59 5.10
C ASP A 219 -5.05 -6.59 6.07
N LEU A 220 -5.77 -7.59 5.53
CA LEU A 220 -6.37 -8.64 6.34
C LEU A 220 -5.31 -9.44 7.09
N MET A 221 -4.22 -9.80 6.41
CA MET A 221 -3.10 -10.51 7.03
C MET A 221 -2.41 -9.64 8.08
N ALA A 222 -2.20 -8.35 7.79
CA ALA A 222 -1.61 -7.40 8.73
C ALA A 222 -2.45 -7.23 10.00
N ILE A 223 -3.77 -7.22 9.88
CA ILE A 223 -4.67 -7.16 11.04
C ILE A 223 -4.70 -8.50 11.79
N MET A 224 -4.80 -9.63 11.09
CA MET A 224 -4.82 -10.95 11.73
C MET A 224 -3.55 -11.28 12.52
N MET A 225 -2.40 -10.68 12.17
CA MET A 225 -1.16 -10.88 12.91
C MET A 225 -1.14 -10.20 14.30
N LEU A 226 -2.04 -9.24 14.58
CA LEU A 226 -2.03 -8.47 15.82
C LEU A 226 -2.35 -9.32 17.04
N THR A 227 -3.45 -10.06 16.99
CA THR A 227 -3.92 -10.90 18.09
C THR A 227 -4.68 -12.12 17.57
N PRO A 228 -4.65 -13.28 18.27
CA PRO A 228 -5.47 -14.42 17.90
C PRO A 228 -6.95 -14.24 18.29
N LYS A 229 -7.26 -13.27 19.14
CA LYS A 229 -8.63 -13.00 19.57
C LYS A 229 -9.27 -11.87 18.77
N LEU A 230 -9.48 -12.11 17.47
CA LEU A 230 -10.22 -11.19 16.61
C LEU A 230 -11.16 -11.93 15.66
N ILE A 231 -12.25 -11.28 15.32
CA ILE A 231 -13.16 -11.66 14.24
C ILE A 231 -13.27 -10.49 13.26
N ILE A 232 -13.44 -10.80 11.98
CA ILE A 232 -13.51 -9.77 10.92
C ILE A 232 -14.92 -9.77 10.32
N LEU A 233 -15.52 -8.59 10.23
CA LEU A 233 -16.77 -8.44 9.50
C LEU A 233 -16.47 -8.32 8.01
N THR A 234 -17.04 -9.21 7.22
CA THR A 234 -16.76 -9.35 5.78
C THR A 234 -17.99 -9.04 4.93
N LYS A 235 -17.81 -8.88 3.63
CA LYS A 235 -18.93 -8.84 2.69
C LYS A 235 -19.50 -10.23 2.45
N LYS A 236 -20.78 -10.34 2.20
CA LYS A 236 -21.49 -11.61 1.98
C LYS A 236 -20.84 -12.48 0.86
N TRP A 237 -20.37 -11.87 -0.23
CA TRP A 237 -19.68 -12.60 -1.29
C TRP A 237 -18.33 -13.20 -0.88
N VAL A 238 -17.62 -12.56 0.06
CA VAL A 238 -16.33 -13.03 0.61
C VAL A 238 -16.57 -14.31 1.43
N TRP A 239 -17.65 -14.32 2.21
CA TRP A 239 -18.05 -15.45 3.04
C TRP A 239 -18.42 -16.70 2.21
N HIS A 240 -18.92 -16.51 0.98
CA HIS A 240 -19.24 -17.59 0.04
C HIS A 240 -18.10 -17.89 -0.95
N ASN A 241 -16.94 -17.26 -0.81
CA ASN A 241 -15.82 -17.50 -1.74
C ASN A 241 -15.33 -18.96 -1.64
N PRO A 242 -15.15 -19.69 -2.76
CA PRO A 242 -14.75 -21.12 -2.72
C PRO A 242 -13.33 -21.34 -2.17
N PHE A 243 -12.42 -20.38 -2.32
CA PHE A 243 -11.02 -20.57 -1.95
C PHE A 243 -10.75 -20.32 -0.46
N TYR A 244 -11.29 -19.24 0.11
CA TYR A 244 -11.03 -18.86 1.50
C TYR A 244 -12.29 -18.73 2.37
N GLY A 245 -13.48 -18.89 1.79
CA GLY A 245 -14.73 -18.83 2.54
C GLY A 245 -14.84 -19.91 3.63
N ILE A 246 -14.23 -21.09 3.42
CA ILE A 246 -14.16 -22.14 4.43
C ILE A 246 -13.31 -21.69 5.63
N ILE A 247 -12.14 -21.12 5.37
CA ILE A 247 -11.24 -20.57 6.39
C ILE A 247 -11.96 -19.50 7.21
N ILE A 248 -12.67 -18.58 6.53
CA ILE A 248 -13.44 -17.50 7.16
C ILE A 248 -14.53 -18.05 8.08
N ARG A 249 -15.24 -19.12 7.67
CA ARG A 249 -16.28 -19.77 8.48
C ARG A 249 -15.68 -20.46 9.71
N TYR A 250 -14.55 -21.16 9.56
CA TYR A 250 -13.84 -21.75 10.68
C TYR A 250 -13.29 -20.71 11.66
N ALA A 251 -12.97 -19.52 11.18
CA ALA A 251 -12.50 -18.40 11.99
C ALA A 251 -13.64 -17.57 12.63
N ASP A 252 -14.89 -18.03 12.54
CA ASP A 252 -16.05 -17.24 13.02
C ASP A 252 -16.04 -15.79 12.49
N PHE A 253 -15.57 -15.56 11.25
CA PHE A 253 -15.71 -14.27 10.61
C PHE A 253 -17.10 -14.19 10.00
N PHE A 254 -17.79 -13.08 10.20
CA PHE A 254 -19.20 -12.97 9.84
C PHE A 254 -19.42 -12.01 8.67
N PRO A 255 -20.42 -12.29 7.81
CA PRO A 255 -20.86 -11.30 6.83
C PRO A 255 -21.59 -10.16 7.54
N VAL A 256 -21.33 -8.91 7.09
CA VAL A 256 -22.10 -7.77 7.56
C VAL A 256 -23.59 -7.99 7.24
N SER A 257 -24.41 -8.03 8.29
CA SER A 257 -25.86 -8.19 8.20
C SER A 257 -26.51 -7.53 9.41
N ASP A 258 -27.69 -6.99 9.23
CA ASP A 258 -28.43 -6.28 10.26
C ASP A 258 -29.41 -7.21 10.99
N THR A 259 -29.12 -8.52 11.06
CA THR A 259 -29.99 -9.49 11.72
C THR A 259 -29.63 -9.64 13.21
N ASP A 260 -30.66 -9.79 14.06
CA ASP A 260 -30.48 -10.04 15.51
C ASP A 260 -29.62 -11.27 15.79
N GLU A 261 -29.75 -12.32 14.97
CA GLU A 261 -28.94 -13.53 15.07
C GLU A 261 -27.44 -13.25 14.90
N MET A 262 -27.09 -12.36 13.96
CA MET A 262 -25.69 -11.99 13.73
C MET A 262 -25.14 -11.18 14.90
N THR A 263 -25.93 -10.25 15.41
CA THR A 263 -25.54 -9.44 16.57
C THR A 263 -25.30 -10.33 17.79
N ALA A 264 -26.16 -11.30 18.05
CA ALA A 264 -25.97 -12.27 19.13
C ALA A 264 -24.67 -13.09 18.99
N LYS A 265 -24.34 -13.56 17.77
CA LYS A 265 -23.08 -14.28 17.51
C LYS A 265 -21.85 -13.39 17.75
N ILE A 266 -21.90 -12.13 17.38
CA ILE A 266 -20.82 -11.18 17.63
C ILE A 266 -20.68 -10.93 19.14
N GLU A 267 -21.78 -10.75 19.88
CA GLU A 267 -21.76 -10.60 21.33
C GLU A 267 -21.15 -11.80 22.05
N ASP A 268 -21.45 -13.03 21.61
CA ASP A 268 -20.87 -14.24 22.18
C ASP A 268 -19.35 -14.30 21.97
N ARG A 269 -18.85 -13.85 20.80
CA ARG A 269 -17.40 -13.75 20.58
C ARG A 269 -16.76 -12.66 21.45
N ILE A 270 -17.43 -11.54 21.65
CA ILE A 270 -16.96 -10.47 22.54
C ILE A 270 -16.89 -10.96 23.99
N LYS A 271 -17.91 -11.68 24.47
CA LYS A 271 -17.89 -12.30 25.80
C LYS A 271 -16.75 -13.31 25.97
N ALA A 272 -16.37 -14.02 24.90
CA ALA A 272 -15.21 -14.90 24.86
C ALA A 272 -13.85 -14.14 24.74
N GLY A 273 -13.88 -12.80 24.72
CA GLY A 273 -12.71 -11.95 24.71
C GLY A 273 -12.19 -11.59 23.31
N TYR A 274 -12.98 -11.74 22.26
CA TYR A 274 -12.59 -11.40 20.89
C TYR A 274 -12.91 -9.93 20.58
N SER A 275 -12.01 -9.27 19.86
CA SER A 275 -12.24 -7.97 19.25
C SER A 275 -12.87 -8.10 17.87
N VAL A 276 -13.63 -7.10 17.45
CA VAL A 276 -14.30 -7.07 16.13
C VAL A 276 -13.57 -6.10 15.21
N VAL A 277 -13.13 -6.59 14.06
CA VAL A 277 -12.42 -5.78 13.06
C VAL A 277 -13.38 -5.29 11.97
N ILE A 278 -13.33 -4.01 11.70
CA ILE A 278 -14.13 -3.37 10.65
C ILE A 278 -13.27 -2.39 9.87
N PHE A 279 -13.35 -2.48 8.54
CA PHE A 279 -12.80 -1.47 7.65
C PHE A 279 -13.89 -0.44 7.32
N PRO A 280 -13.90 0.74 7.98
CA PRO A 280 -15.03 1.67 7.86
C PRO A 280 -15.20 2.29 6.47
N GLU A 281 -14.20 2.19 5.61
CA GLU A 281 -14.28 2.58 4.19
C GLU A 281 -15.19 1.66 3.36
N GLY A 282 -15.49 0.46 3.86
CA GLY A 282 -16.32 -0.55 3.20
C GLY A 282 -15.72 -1.15 1.92
N THR A 283 -14.64 -0.60 1.39
CA THR A 283 -13.93 -1.10 0.21
C THR A 283 -12.51 -0.55 0.14
N ARG A 284 -11.60 -1.31 -0.45
CA ARG A 284 -10.20 -0.90 -0.64
C ARG A 284 -10.10 0.41 -1.43
N SER A 285 -9.15 1.25 -1.04
CA SER A 285 -8.73 2.43 -1.81
C SER A 285 -8.01 1.99 -3.10
N GLU A 286 -8.10 2.79 -4.17
CA GLU A 286 -7.36 2.56 -5.41
C GLU A 286 -6.07 3.39 -5.49
N ASP A 287 -6.06 4.50 -4.77
CA ASP A 287 -5.00 5.51 -4.76
C ASP A 287 -4.37 5.70 -3.36
N CYS A 288 -4.57 4.73 -2.48
CA CYS A 288 -4.10 4.73 -1.08
C CYS A 288 -4.62 5.90 -0.22
N LYS A 289 -5.57 6.68 -0.73
CA LYS A 289 -6.20 7.78 0.03
C LYS A 289 -7.30 7.28 0.95
N ILE A 290 -7.49 8.00 2.04
CA ILE A 290 -8.54 7.70 3.03
C ILE A 290 -9.91 8.08 2.47
N LYS A 291 -10.78 7.09 2.32
CA LYS A 291 -12.17 7.29 1.87
C LYS A 291 -13.09 7.78 2.99
N LEU A 292 -14.34 7.98 2.65
CA LEU A 292 -15.38 8.27 3.65
C LEU A 292 -15.56 7.06 4.56
N PHE A 293 -15.66 7.30 5.86
CA PHE A 293 -15.94 6.27 6.85
C PHE A 293 -17.44 6.05 6.98
N GLN A 294 -17.85 4.81 6.78
CA GLN A 294 -19.21 4.36 7.06
C GLN A 294 -19.47 4.37 8.57
N ARG A 295 -20.68 4.73 8.97
CA ARG A 295 -21.05 4.88 10.38
C ARG A 295 -21.21 3.55 11.14
N GLY A 296 -21.37 2.44 10.42
CA GLY A 296 -21.69 1.13 10.99
C GLY A 296 -20.73 0.63 12.06
N ALA A 297 -19.40 0.84 11.88
CA ALA A 297 -18.39 0.46 12.87
C ALA A 297 -18.57 1.20 14.20
N PHE A 298 -18.87 2.49 14.13
CA PHE A 298 -19.04 3.37 15.28
C PHE A 298 -20.38 3.13 15.99
N PHE A 299 -21.43 2.87 15.21
CA PHE A 299 -22.73 2.46 15.72
C PHE A 299 -22.65 1.13 16.47
N LEU A 300 -21.94 0.13 15.91
CA LEU A 300 -21.73 -1.14 16.57
C LEU A 300 -20.94 -0.99 17.88
N ALA A 301 -19.91 -0.12 17.90
CA ALA A 301 -19.16 0.19 19.11
C ALA A 301 -20.05 0.80 20.20
N GLU A 302 -20.99 1.67 19.80
CA GLU A 302 -21.95 2.27 20.71
C GLU A 302 -22.94 1.25 21.25
N GLN A 303 -23.53 0.41 20.40
CA GLN A 303 -24.47 -0.64 20.81
C GLN A 303 -23.82 -1.65 21.76
N LEU A 304 -22.65 -2.17 21.41
CA LEU A 304 -21.94 -3.19 22.18
C LEU A 304 -21.15 -2.63 23.37
N LYS A 305 -21.18 -1.32 23.59
CA LYS A 305 -20.48 -0.62 24.67
C LYS A 305 -18.96 -0.91 24.66
N LEU A 306 -18.35 -0.98 23.48
CA LEU A 306 -16.94 -1.27 23.31
C LEU A 306 -16.13 -0.02 23.03
N ASP A 307 -14.86 -0.03 23.43
CA ASP A 307 -13.86 0.94 23.01
C ASP A 307 -13.57 0.79 21.52
N ILE A 308 -13.02 1.84 20.91
CA ILE A 308 -12.50 1.77 19.53
C ILE A 308 -10.98 1.76 19.58
N LEU A 309 -10.37 0.81 18.88
CA LEU A 309 -8.93 0.71 18.70
C LEU A 309 -8.57 1.01 17.25
N PRO A 310 -8.06 2.22 16.94
CA PRO A 310 -7.66 2.53 15.60
C PRO A 310 -6.32 1.86 15.25
N VAL A 311 -6.23 1.34 14.04
CA VAL A 311 -5.00 0.77 13.46
C VAL A 311 -4.75 1.41 12.12
N PHE A 312 -3.58 1.99 11.94
CA PHE A 312 -3.23 2.67 10.70
C PHE A 312 -2.30 1.81 9.84
N ILE A 313 -2.69 1.60 8.59
CA ILE A 313 -1.96 0.80 7.60
C ILE A 313 -1.42 1.72 6.52
N LYS A 314 -0.12 1.59 6.19
CA LYS A 314 0.55 2.36 5.14
C LYS A 314 1.38 1.46 4.22
N GLY A 315 1.40 1.77 2.90
CA GLY A 315 2.23 1.12 1.89
C GLY A 315 1.66 -0.18 1.30
N PHE A 316 0.63 -0.74 1.88
CA PHE A 316 0.06 -2.02 1.44
C PHE A 316 -0.59 -1.93 0.05
N GLY A 317 -1.26 -0.81 -0.25
CA GLY A 317 -1.87 -0.57 -1.56
C GLY A 317 -0.84 -0.30 -2.66
N GLU A 318 0.36 0.16 -2.31
CA GLU A 318 1.49 0.33 -3.24
C GLU A 318 2.12 -1.04 -3.56
N VAL A 319 2.24 -1.91 -2.56
CA VAL A 319 2.81 -3.27 -2.70
C VAL A 319 1.87 -4.19 -3.45
N LEU A 320 0.58 -4.21 -3.12
CA LEU A 320 -0.44 -4.98 -3.83
C LEU A 320 -1.66 -4.09 -4.11
N PRO A 321 -1.68 -3.35 -5.23
CA PRO A 321 -2.78 -2.48 -5.60
C PRO A 321 -4.11 -3.22 -5.79
N LYS A 322 -5.22 -2.53 -5.56
CA LYS A 322 -6.58 -3.10 -5.62
C LYS A 322 -6.91 -3.84 -6.92
N LYS A 323 -6.42 -3.35 -8.06
CA LYS A 323 -6.68 -3.91 -9.41
C LYS A 323 -5.53 -4.75 -9.95
N SER A 324 -4.52 -5.03 -9.14
CA SER A 324 -3.34 -5.80 -9.53
C SER A 324 -3.25 -7.10 -8.74
N PHE A 325 -2.79 -8.15 -9.40
CA PHE A 325 -2.35 -9.39 -8.76
C PHE A 325 -0.81 -9.45 -8.64
N HIS A 326 -0.13 -8.40 -9.07
CA HIS A 326 1.32 -8.33 -9.02
C HIS A 326 1.79 -7.63 -7.76
N LEU A 327 2.71 -8.27 -7.06
CA LEU A 327 3.43 -7.68 -5.94
C LEU A 327 4.50 -6.70 -6.46
N HIS A 328 4.57 -5.54 -5.83
CA HIS A 328 5.59 -4.54 -6.08
C HIS A 328 6.50 -4.43 -4.86
N PRO A 329 7.81 -4.20 -5.04
CA PRO A 329 8.69 -3.87 -3.94
C PRO A 329 8.24 -2.59 -3.23
N GLY A 330 8.36 -2.56 -1.90
CA GLY A 330 7.96 -1.38 -1.15
C GLY A 330 8.10 -1.55 0.36
N THR A 331 7.71 -0.52 1.09
CA THR A 331 7.70 -0.53 2.55
C THR A 331 6.26 -0.58 3.04
N MET A 332 5.97 -1.52 3.91
CA MET A 332 4.68 -1.68 4.57
C MET A 332 4.81 -1.40 6.06
N SER A 333 3.84 -0.74 6.63
CA SER A 333 3.78 -0.55 8.08
C SER A 333 2.35 -0.65 8.59
N ILE A 334 2.23 -1.19 9.82
CA ILE A 334 1.01 -1.17 10.61
C ILE A 334 1.32 -0.51 11.96
N GLU A 335 0.55 0.49 12.31
CA GLU A 335 0.71 1.22 13.58
C GLU A 335 -0.58 1.14 14.40
N VAL A 336 -0.43 0.73 15.67
CA VAL A 336 -1.52 0.72 16.64
C VAL A 336 -1.59 2.09 17.28
N MET A 337 -2.76 2.73 17.13
CA MET A 337 -3.01 4.10 17.59
C MET A 337 -3.71 4.09 18.95
N PRO A 338 -3.69 5.21 19.68
CA PRO A 338 -4.31 5.26 21.00
C PRO A 338 -5.77 4.84 21.01
N ARG A 339 -6.11 3.98 21.95
CA ARG A 339 -7.47 3.48 22.18
C ARG A 339 -8.41 4.64 22.55
N ILE A 340 -9.57 4.70 21.93
CA ILE A 340 -10.64 5.61 22.28
C ILE A 340 -11.53 4.90 23.30
N VAL A 341 -11.36 5.28 24.55
CA VAL A 341 -12.12 4.70 25.65
C VAL A 341 -13.50 5.31 25.66
N ARG A 342 -14.54 4.49 25.57
CA ARG A 342 -15.92 4.94 25.51
C ARG A 342 -16.32 5.82 26.70
N ALA A 343 -15.86 5.50 27.90
CA ALA A 343 -16.14 6.29 29.09
C ALA A 343 -15.59 7.74 29.04
N GLN A 344 -14.68 8.02 28.10
CA GLN A 344 -14.09 9.34 27.89
C GLN A 344 -14.80 10.15 26.79
N LEU A 345 -15.80 9.54 26.10
CA LEU A 345 -16.59 10.25 25.11
C LEU A 345 -17.58 11.18 25.83
N THR A 346 -17.72 12.40 25.33
CA THR A 346 -18.72 13.34 25.85
C THR A 346 -20.14 12.88 25.50
N ALA A 347 -21.13 13.27 26.29
CA ALA A 347 -22.53 12.93 26.02
C ALA A 347 -23.04 13.45 24.65
N GLU A 348 -22.37 14.45 24.09
CA GLU A 348 -22.69 15.05 22.79
C GLU A 348 -22.05 14.29 21.61
N GLU A 349 -20.99 13.53 21.86
CA GLU A 349 -20.26 12.82 20.81
C GLU A 349 -20.91 11.46 20.47
N ASN A 350 -21.90 11.51 19.59
CA ASN A 350 -22.55 10.30 19.07
C ASN A 350 -21.67 9.58 18.01
N TYR A 351 -22.07 8.37 17.60
CA TYR A 351 -21.37 7.56 16.60
C TYR A 351 -21.12 8.29 15.27
N ARG A 352 -21.94 9.28 14.89
CA ARG A 352 -21.81 10.04 13.64
C ARG A 352 -20.62 11.01 13.72
N GLU A 353 -20.51 11.71 14.83
CA GLU A 353 -19.43 12.67 15.07
C GLU A 353 -18.11 11.95 15.28
N LEU A 354 -18.14 10.85 16.02
CA LEU A 354 -16.97 9.99 16.21
C LEU A 354 -16.44 9.45 14.87
N SER A 355 -17.32 9.03 13.95
CA SER A 355 -16.95 8.63 12.60
C SER A 355 -16.23 9.74 11.83
N ARG A 356 -16.74 10.99 11.91
CA ARG A 356 -16.14 12.16 11.26
C ARG A 356 -14.79 12.54 11.88
N ARG A 357 -14.70 12.50 13.22
CA ARG A 357 -13.44 12.75 13.94
C ARG A 357 -12.39 11.75 13.56
N MET A 358 -12.71 10.46 13.60
CA MET A 358 -11.78 9.40 13.27
C MET A 358 -11.27 9.50 11.83
N ARG A 359 -12.15 9.78 10.87
CA ARG A 359 -11.71 10.01 9.49
C ARG A 359 -10.70 11.17 9.40
N ARG A 360 -10.93 12.27 10.14
CA ARG A 360 -9.99 13.41 10.16
C ARG A 360 -8.63 13.01 10.73
N GLU A 361 -8.59 12.18 11.77
CA GLU A 361 -7.33 11.67 12.31
C GLU A 361 -6.59 10.78 11.28
N TYR A 362 -7.29 9.87 10.60
CA TYR A 362 -6.69 9.06 9.55
C TYR A 362 -6.15 9.89 8.37
N LEU A 363 -6.83 10.97 7.97
CA LEU A 363 -6.31 11.92 6.97
C LEU A 363 -5.02 12.58 7.44
N LYS A 364 -4.94 13.00 8.71
CA LYS A 364 -3.71 13.57 9.29
C LYS A 364 -2.57 12.55 9.29
N TRP A 365 -2.84 11.31 9.70
CA TRP A 365 -1.83 10.23 9.71
C TRP A 365 -1.35 9.87 8.31
N ASN A 366 -2.22 10.00 7.31
CA ASN A 366 -1.87 9.78 5.91
C ASN A 366 -1.26 11.02 5.22
N HIS A 367 -1.03 12.11 5.97
CA HIS A 367 -0.53 13.39 5.44
C HIS A 367 -1.39 13.97 4.31
N GLU A 368 -2.67 13.66 4.26
CA GLU A 368 -3.63 14.25 3.33
C GLU A 368 -4.13 15.59 3.87
N GLU A 369 -4.25 16.58 2.97
CA GLU A 369 -4.92 17.83 3.32
C GLU A 369 -6.37 17.56 3.71
N VAL A 370 -6.75 18.02 4.88
CA VAL A 370 -8.15 18.00 5.32
C VAL A 370 -8.91 19.05 4.53
N LYS A 371 -9.29 18.73 3.30
CA LYS A 371 -10.27 19.54 2.57
C LYS A 371 -11.59 19.42 3.31
N LEU A 372 -11.90 20.42 4.10
CA LEU A 372 -13.21 20.59 4.72
C LEU A 372 -14.24 20.70 3.58
N PHE A 373 -14.90 19.60 3.28
CA PHE A 373 -16.05 19.62 2.38
C PHE A 373 -17.14 20.47 3.01
N ARG A 374 -17.30 21.71 2.54
CA ARG A 374 -18.42 22.63 2.84
C ARG A 374 -19.80 22.11 2.38
N ARG A 375 -20.00 20.81 2.18
CA ARG A 375 -21.23 20.20 1.65
C ARG A 375 -22.04 19.38 2.65
N GLU A 376 -21.81 19.55 3.95
CA GLU A 376 -22.65 18.86 4.95
C GLU A 376 -23.60 19.81 5.74
N GLN A 377 -23.85 21.00 5.18
CA GLN A 377 -24.97 21.85 5.63
C GLN A 377 -25.98 22.00 4.49
N LYS A 378 -26.80 20.98 4.29
CA LYS A 378 -28.15 21.06 3.74
C LYS A 378 -28.94 19.85 4.20
#